data_eb6ebb6e8da1266986b772fa7fbbdc2f
#
_entry.id   eb6ebb6e8da1266986b772fa7fbbdc2f
#
_cell.length_a   1.000
_cell.length_b   1.000
_cell.length_c   1.000
_cell.angle_alpha   90.00
_cell.angle_beta   90.00
_cell.angle_gamma   90.00
#
_symmetry.space_group_name_H-M   'P 1'
#
loop_
_entity.id
_entity.type
_entity.pdbx_description
1 polymer ?
#
loop_
_entity_poly.entity_id
_entity_poly.type
_entity_poly.pdbx_seq_one_letter_code
_entity_poly.pdbx_strand_id
1 'polypeptide(L)'
;MAAEWEAAEQAPGATSQFLQPLLVVFRHVEGHRHLWQPLARKGGAEVATRILRDHVTELVREHLRSQFPGLGGSQPQLEAAVQFLASACMGLLIWWLDNDVPYSAEELYAIFRRLTTQGVRRFLTTT
;
A
#
# COMPACT_ATOMS: atom_id res chain seq x y z
N MET A 1 -12.40 -5.17 19.23
CA MET A 1 -12.23 -4.54 17.90
C MET A 1 -11.03 -5.07 17.16
N ALA A 2 -9.84 -4.98 17.74
CA ALA A 2 -8.65 -5.51 17.07
C ALA A 2 -8.75 -6.99 16.81
N ALA A 3 -9.26 -7.76 17.75
CA ALA A 3 -9.39 -9.21 17.59
C ALA A 3 -10.37 -9.57 16.48
N GLU A 4 -11.48 -8.84 16.38
CA GLU A 4 -12.46 -9.09 15.33
C GLU A 4 -11.88 -8.78 13.96
N TRP A 5 -11.11 -7.71 13.88
CA TRP A 5 -10.48 -7.32 12.64
C TRP A 5 -9.46 -8.36 12.21
N GLU A 6 -8.63 -8.83 13.14
CA GLU A 6 -7.64 -9.86 12.86
C GLU A 6 -8.28 -11.16 12.41
N ALA A 7 -9.38 -11.55 13.03
CA ALA A 7 -10.10 -12.76 12.64
C ALA A 7 -10.65 -12.63 11.22
N ALA A 8 -11.22 -11.48 10.89
CA ALA A 8 -11.73 -11.23 9.56
C ALA A 8 -10.62 -11.25 8.52
N GLU A 9 -9.47 -10.71 8.86
CA GLU A 9 -8.31 -10.71 7.97
C GLU A 9 -7.82 -12.12 7.67
N GLN A 10 -7.95 -13.02 8.63
CA GLN A 10 -7.46 -14.38 8.49
C GLN A 10 -8.48 -15.34 7.95
N ALA A 11 -9.69 -14.88 7.70
CA ALA A 11 -10.75 -15.74 7.19
C ALA A 11 -10.41 -16.26 5.79
N PRO A 12 -10.65 -17.54 5.50
CA PRO A 12 -10.36 -18.10 4.18
C PRO A 12 -11.14 -17.37 3.09
N GLY A 13 -10.45 -17.02 2.02
CA GLY A 13 -11.06 -16.35 0.89
C GLY A 13 -11.39 -14.89 1.11
N ALA A 14 -11.09 -14.37 2.30
CA ALA A 14 -11.35 -12.98 2.62
C ALA A 14 -10.22 -12.10 2.08
N THR A 15 -10.00 -10.97 2.72
CA THR A 15 -9.08 -9.94 2.29
C THR A 15 -7.65 -10.16 2.74
N SER A 16 -7.33 -11.36 3.27
CA SER A 16 -6.01 -11.62 3.85
C SER A 16 -4.86 -11.42 2.86
N GLN A 17 -5.13 -11.57 1.56
CA GLN A 17 -4.12 -11.38 0.53
C GLN A 17 -4.25 -10.03 -0.18
N PHE A 18 -5.25 -9.26 0.16
CA PHE A 18 -5.46 -7.97 -0.49
C PHE A 18 -4.33 -7.02 -0.10
N LEU A 19 -3.72 -6.42 -1.10
CA LEU A 19 -2.58 -5.52 -0.95
C LEU A 19 -1.33 -6.18 -0.38
N GLN A 20 -1.30 -7.52 -0.30
CA GLN A 20 -0.14 -8.22 0.22
C GLN A 20 1.17 -7.89 -0.51
N PRO A 21 1.18 -7.65 -1.83
CA PRO A 21 2.43 -7.27 -2.49
C PRO A 21 3.09 -6.03 -1.88
N LEU A 22 2.32 -5.15 -1.26
CA LEU A 22 2.89 -3.97 -0.63
C LEU A 22 3.66 -4.29 0.65
N LEU A 23 3.37 -5.41 1.30
CA LEU A 23 4.16 -5.82 2.45
C LEU A 23 5.62 -6.02 2.06
N VAL A 24 5.87 -6.54 0.87
CA VAL A 24 7.23 -6.71 0.37
C VAL A 24 7.94 -5.36 0.28
N VAL A 25 7.22 -4.33 -0.17
CA VAL A 25 7.77 -2.98 -0.26
C VAL A 25 8.11 -2.45 1.13
N PHE A 26 7.20 -2.59 2.09
CA PHE A 26 7.45 -2.12 3.46
C PHE A 26 8.65 -2.83 4.09
N ARG A 27 8.76 -4.14 3.86
CA ARG A 27 9.90 -4.91 4.38
C ARG A 27 11.21 -4.50 3.73
N HIS A 28 11.18 -4.25 2.44
CA HIS A 28 12.38 -3.80 1.72
C HIS A 28 12.86 -2.46 2.29
N VAL A 29 11.96 -1.51 2.44
CA VAL A 29 12.32 -0.20 2.96
C VAL A 29 12.84 -0.31 4.39
N GLU A 30 12.21 -1.14 5.21
CA GLU A 30 12.68 -1.35 6.58
C GLU A 30 14.10 -1.91 6.61
N GLY A 31 14.36 -2.91 5.78
CA GLY A 31 15.68 -3.55 5.73
C GLY A 31 16.76 -2.65 5.19
N HIS A 32 16.39 -1.62 4.44
CA HIS A 32 17.32 -0.67 3.84
C HIS A 32 17.11 0.73 4.37
N ARG A 33 16.64 0.84 5.60
CA ARG A 33 16.29 2.12 6.21
C ARG A 33 17.45 3.11 6.18
N HIS A 34 18.65 2.61 6.39
CA HIS A 34 19.85 3.44 6.38
C HIS A 34 20.10 4.12 5.03
N LEU A 35 19.58 3.55 3.95
CA LEU A 35 19.68 4.14 2.62
C LEU A 35 18.52 5.09 2.34
N TRP A 36 17.30 4.68 2.70
CA TRP A 36 16.10 5.43 2.37
C TRP A 36 15.85 6.63 3.28
N GLN A 37 16.23 6.53 4.56
CA GLN A 37 15.93 7.57 5.53
C GLN A 37 16.61 8.91 5.21
N PRO A 38 17.90 8.93 4.86
CA PRO A 38 18.52 10.20 4.48
C PRO A 38 17.88 10.81 3.23
N LEU A 39 17.46 9.96 2.29
CA LEU A 39 16.83 10.42 1.07
C LEU A 39 15.50 11.10 1.36
N ALA A 40 14.70 10.51 2.25
CA ALA A 40 13.40 11.07 2.62
C ALA A 40 13.57 12.41 3.32
N ARG A 41 14.55 12.52 4.22
CA ARG A 41 14.76 13.73 5.01
C ARG A 41 15.29 14.89 4.21
N LYS A 42 16.15 14.64 3.24
CA LYS A 42 16.82 15.71 2.52
C LYS A 42 16.03 16.21 1.32
N GLY A 43 14.96 15.56 0.96
CA GLY A 43 14.17 15.97 -0.21
C GLY A 43 14.94 15.94 -1.51
N GLY A 44 16.19 15.47 -1.49
CA GLY A 44 17.04 15.45 -2.66
C GLY A 44 16.99 14.18 -3.47
N ALA A 45 16.05 13.30 -3.14
CA ALA A 45 15.99 11.99 -3.78
C ALA A 45 14.77 11.88 -4.67
N GLU A 46 14.46 12.92 -5.42
CA GLU A 46 13.31 12.90 -6.30
C GLU A 46 13.35 11.72 -7.27
N VAL A 47 14.54 11.42 -7.79
CA VAL A 47 14.67 10.28 -8.72
C VAL A 47 14.40 8.96 -8.02
N ALA A 48 15.02 8.74 -6.85
CA ALA A 48 14.82 7.50 -6.10
C ALA A 48 13.37 7.36 -5.65
N THR A 49 12.77 8.44 -5.18
CA THR A 49 11.37 8.44 -4.76
C THR A 49 10.45 8.15 -5.94
N ARG A 50 10.76 8.71 -7.09
CA ARG A 50 9.96 8.47 -8.30
C ARG A 50 10.04 7.00 -8.72
N ILE A 51 11.24 6.41 -8.69
CA ILE A 51 11.40 5.01 -9.05
C ILE A 51 10.59 4.13 -8.11
N LEU A 52 10.66 4.39 -6.82
CA LEU A 52 9.89 3.63 -5.86
C LEU A 52 8.40 3.83 -6.07
N ARG A 53 7.97 5.06 -6.32
CA ARG A 53 6.56 5.36 -6.58
C ARG A 53 6.06 4.62 -7.81
N ASP A 54 6.84 4.61 -8.89
CA ASP A 54 6.46 3.91 -10.10
C ASP A 54 6.33 2.41 -9.86
N HIS A 55 7.24 1.85 -9.09
CA HIS A 55 7.20 0.43 -8.74
C HIS A 55 5.96 0.11 -7.91
N VAL A 56 5.70 0.92 -6.89
CA VAL A 56 4.51 0.74 -6.03
C VAL A 56 3.24 0.86 -6.87
N THR A 57 3.19 1.85 -7.76
CA THR A 57 2.03 2.08 -8.61
C THR A 57 1.75 0.85 -9.47
N GLU A 58 2.77 0.26 -10.09
CA GLU A 58 2.58 -0.93 -10.90
C GLU A 58 2.17 -2.14 -10.09
N LEU A 59 2.74 -2.31 -8.91
CA LEU A 59 2.34 -3.42 -8.03
C LEU A 59 0.86 -3.31 -7.68
N VAL A 60 0.42 -2.11 -7.32
CA VAL A 60 -0.98 -1.87 -6.98
C VAL A 60 -1.88 -2.12 -8.18
N ARG A 61 -1.49 -1.61 -9.36
CA ARG A 61 -2.29 -1.78 -10.56
C ARG A 61 -2.50 -3.23 -10.91
N GLU A 62 -1.43 -4.00 -10.93
CA GLU A 62 -1.52 -5.42 -11.24
C GLU A 62 -2.34 -6.17 -10.20
N HIS A 63 -2.14 -5.82 -8.94
CA HIS A 63 -2.88 -6.47 -7.86
C HIS A 63 -4.38 -6.21 -7.99
N LEU A 64 -4.77 -4.96 -8.22
CA LEU A 64 -6.19 -4.62 -8.35
C LEU A 64 -6.81 -5.28 -9.59
N ARG A 65 -6.08 -5.36 -10.68
CA ARG A 65 -6.59 -6.06 -11.86
C ARG A 65 -6.87 -7.53 -11.57
N SER A 66 -5.99 -8.16 -10.79
CA SER A 66 -6.18 -9.58 -10.45
C SER A 66 -7.32 -9.79 -9.47
N GLN A 67 -7.53 -8.84 -8.55
CA GLN A 67 -8.57 -8.96 -7.53
C GLN A 67 -9.96 -8.57 -8.06
N PHE A 68 -10.01 -7.73 -9.08
CA PHE A 68 -11.28 -7.24 -9.62
C PHE A 68 -11.29 -7.37 -11.15
N PRO A 69 -11.25 -8.60 -11.66
CA PRO A 69 -11.16 -8.80 -13.11
C PRO A 69 -12.38 -8.29 -13.88
N GLY A 70 -13.52 -8.15 -13.19
CA GLY A 70 -14.74 -7.65 -13.85
C GLY A 70 -14.76 -6.17 -14.13
N LEU A 71 -13.71 -5.44 -13.76
CA LEU A 71 -13.66 -4.00 -13.94
C LEU A 71 -13.01 -3.57 -15.25
N GLY A 72 -12.83 -4.49 -16.19
CA GLY A 72 -12.12 -4.21 -17.42
C GLY A 72 -12.63 -3.01 -18.19
N GLY A 73 -13.91 -2.68 -18.05
CA GLY A 73 -14.49 -1.53 -18.72
C GLY A 73 -14.43 -0.23 -17.96
N SER A 74 -13.98 -0.25 -16.71
CA SER A 74 -13.99 0.92 -15.82
C SER A 74 -12.57 1.42 -15.58
N GLN A 75 -11.87 1.76 -16.64
CA GLN A 75 -10.47 2.17 -16.53
C GLN A 75 -10.25 3.39 -15.64
N PRO A 76 -11.03 4.48 -15.75
CA PRO A 76 -10.82 5.63 -14.88
C PRO A 76 -11.04 5.30 -13.40
N GLN A 77 -12.01 4.45 -13.10
CA GLN A 77 -12.31 4.07 -11.73
C GLN A 77 -11.17 3.24 -11.14
N LEU A 78 -10.68 2.26 -11.89
CA LEU A 78 -9.55 1.45 -11.47
C LEU A 78 -8.32 2.32 -11.26
N GLU A 79 -8.04 3.21 -12.20
CA GLU A 79 -6.86 4.06 -12.11
C GLU A 79 -6.94 5.01 -10.92
N ALA A 80 -8.12 5.51 -10.60
CA ALA A 80 -8.29 6.35 -9.42
C ALA A 80 -7.92 5.60 -8.15
N ALA A 81 -8.35 4.35 -8.04
CA ALA A 81 -7.99 3.51 -6.89
C ALA A 81 -6.49 3.25 -6.84
N VAL A 82 -5.87 3.01 -8.00
CA VAL A 82 -4.42 2.80 -8.09
C VAL A 82 -3.68 4.02 -7.58
N GLN A 83 -4.05 5.21 -8.06
CA GLN A 83 -3.39 6.43 -7.65
C GLN A 83 -3.57 6.71 -6.17
N PHE A 84 -4.77 6.47 -5.65
CA PHE A 84 -5.05 6.64 -4.24
C PHE A 84 -4.17 5.73 -3.38
N LEU A 85 -4.14 4.45 -3.71
CA LEU A 85 -3.38 3.48 -2.92
C LEU A 85 -1.88 3.72 -3.00
N ALA A 86 -1.37 3.99 -4.19
CA ALA A 86 0.06 4.22 -4.36
C ALA A 86 0.50 5.48 -3.62
N SER A 87 -0.30 6.54 -3.70
CA SER A 87 0.02 7.79 -3.00
C SER A 87 -0.05 7.63 -1.49
N ALA A 88 -1.05 6.91 -1.00
CA ALA A 88 -1.17 6.65 0.42
C ALA A 88 -0.01 5.82 0.94
N CYS A 89 0.39 4.81 0.17
CA CYS A 89 1.54 3.97 0.53
C CYS A 89 2.81 4.81 0.62
N MET A 90 3.06 5.63 -0.40
CA MET A 90 4.25 6.48 -0.41
C MET A 90 4.22 7.50 0.73
N GLY A 91 3.05 8.08 1.00
CA GLY A 91 2.93 9.02 2.10
C GLY A 91 3.26 8.40 3.44
N LEU A 92 2.77 7.18 3.69
CA LEU A 92 3.09 6.47 4.93
C LEU A 92 4.56 6.11 5.02
N LEU A 93 5.15 5.66 3.91
CA LEU A 93 6.57 5.29 3.90
C LEU A 93 7.44 6.50 4.23
N ILE A 94 7.18 7.64 3.60
CA ILE A 94 7.95 8.84 3.84
C ILE A 94 7.80 9.33 5.28
N TRP A 95 6.57 9.36 5.77
CA TRP A 95 6.29 9.74 7.14
C TRP A 95 7.03 8.83 8.14
N TRP A 96 6.97 7.53 7.90
CA TRP A 96 7.60 6.53 8.75
C TRP A 96 9.10 6.72 8.83
N LEU A 97 9.73 6.98 7.67
CA LEU A 97 11.18 7.19 7.61
C LEU A 97 11.58 8.54 8.19
N ASP A 98 10.81 9.59 7.88
CA ASP A 98 11.16 10.94 8.26
C ASP A 98 11.04 11.19 9.76
N ASN A 99 10.15 10.48 10.43
CA ASN A 99 9.85 10.71 11.84
C ASN A 99 10.32 9.59 12.76
N ASP A 100 11.09 8.64 12.26
CA ASP A 100 11.58 7.51 13.06
C ASP A 100 10.47 6.81 13.82
N VAL A 101 9.32 6.63 13.15
CA VAL A 101 8.16 6.01 13.79
C VAL A 101 8.51 4.57 14.16
N PRO A 102 8.24 4.14 15.40
CA PRO A 102 8.70 2.83 15.89
C PRO A 102 7.80 1.66 15.49
N TYR A 103 7.23 1.70 14.29
CA TYR A 103 6.47 0.58 13.76
C TYR A 103 7.38 -0.33 12.96
N SER A 104 7.11 -1.64 13.02
CA SER A 104 7.72 -2.58 12.09
C SER A 104 7.04 -2.46 10.72
N ALA A 105 7.66 -3.07 9.71
CA ALA A 105 7.04 -3.12 8.39
C ALA A 105 5.67 -3.78 8.45
N GLU A 106 5.55 -4.86 9.22
CA GLU A 106 4.29 -5.57 9.37
C GLU A 106 3.23 -4.71 10.05
N GLU A 107 3.62 -3.95 11.06
CA GLU A 107 2.68 -3.06 11.73
C GLU A 107 2.21 -1.94 10.83
N LEU A 108 3.11 -1.34 10.07
CA LEU A 108 2.75 -0.29 9.15
C LEU A 108 1.86 -0.81 8.03
N TYR A 109 2.18 -1.99 7.51
CA TYR A 109 1.37 -2.63 6.49
C TYR A 109 -0.05 -2.91 7.01
N ALA A 110 -0.17 -3.40 8.25
CA ALA A 110 -1.47 -3.68 8.84
C ALA A 110 -2.30 -2.40 8.96
N ILE A 111 -1.67 -1.30 9.38
CA ILE A 111 -2.33 -0.01 9.46
C ILE A 111 -2.81 0.43 8.07
N PHE A 112 -1.95 0.33 7.09
CA PHE A 112 -2.28 0.71 5.72
C PHE A 112 -3.50 -0.08 5.22
N ARG A 113 -3.49 -1.40 5.39
CA ARG A 113 -4.61 -2.24 4.98
C ARG A 113 -5.89 -1.86 5.69
N ARG A 114 -5.80 -1.65 6.98
CA ARG A 114 -6.97 -1.31 7.79
C ARG A 114 -7.60 0.00 7.34
N LEU A 115 -6.78 0.96 6.97
CA LEU A 115 -7.26 2.25 6.52
C LEU A 115 -7.85 2.23 5.11
N THR A 116 -7.40 1.31 4.26
CA THR A 116 -7.70 1.37 2.84
C THR A 116 -8.63 0.29 2.32
N THR A 117 -8.58 -0.92 2.89
CA THR A 117 -9.19 -2.08 2.27
C THR A 117 -10.68 -1.94 2.01
N GLN A 118 -11.45 -1.58 3.02
CA GLN A 118 -12.91 -1.53 2.85
C GLN A 118 -13.34 -0.43 1.90
N GLY A 119 -12.71 0.73 2.00
CA GLY A 119 -13.02 1.85 1.12
C GLY A 119 -12.76 1.53 -0.34
N VAL A 120 -11.61 0.94 -0.62
CA VAL A 120 -11.25 0.59 -2.00
C VAL A 120 -12.17 -0.49 -2.53
N ARG A 121 -12.42 -1.55 -1.75
CA ARG A 121 -13.32 -2.62 -2.20
C ARG A 121 -14.72 -2.10 -2.47
N ARG A 122 -15.25 -1.28 -1.58
CA ARG A 122 -16.57 -0.71 -1.77
C ARG A 122 -16.63 0.17 -3.01
N PHE A 123 -15.62 1.01 -3.20
CA PHE A 123 -15.55 1.89 -4.37
C PHE A 123 -15.55 1.10 -5.66
N LEU A 124 -14.76 0.01 -5.72
CA LEU A 124 -14.61 -0.77 -6.94
C LEU A 124 -15.75 -1.74 -7.20
N THR A 125 -16.57 -2.03 -6.20
CA THR A 125 -17.65 -3.00 -6.34
C THR A 125 -19.04 -2.38 -6.32
N THR A 126 -19.16 -1.08 -6.08
CA THR A 126 -20.45 -0.40 -5.94
C THR A 126 -20.68 0.56 -7.12
N THR A 127 -20.78 0.09 -8.28
CA THR A 127 -21.10 0.97 -9.42
C THR A 127 -22.54 0.81 -9.86
#